data_1852972f2212c52a184e484e4a9ac3e7
#
_entry.id   1852972f2212c52a184e484e4a9ac3e7
#
_cell.length_a   1.000
_cell.length_b   1.000
_cell.length_c   1.000
_cell.angle_alpha   90.00
_cell.angle_beta   90.00
_cell.angle_gamma   90.00
#
_symmetry.space_group_name_H-M   'P 1'
#
loop_
_entity.id
_entity.type
_entity.pdbx_description
1 polymer ?
#
loop_
_entity_poly.entity_id
_entity_poly.type
_entity_poly.pdbx_seq_one_letter_code
_entity_poly.pdbx_strand_id
1 'polypeptide(L)'
;MDESLLTIESLRELTDADAEAIASLLVQLSASAAFDRARTEAVIAHEATELLVARDSGRIVGTATLVTAPSLTGLRGHVEDVVVDEAERGRGIARLLLGHVTQLAQERGLRTLDLTSRPSRESALRLCESVGFRRRETNVLRFSPTAD
;
A
#
# COMPACT_ATOMS: atom_id res chain seq x y z
N MET A 1 -14.37 7.66 -18.45
CA MET A 1 -14.05 7.30 -18.47
C MET A 1 -13.11 7.01 -18.58
N ASP A 2 -12.50 7.05 -18.09
CA ASP A 2 -11.57 6.89 -18.59
C ASP A 2 -10.51 6.30 -17.88
N GLU A 3 -10.31 4.96 -17.91
CA GLU A 3 -9.23 4.23 -17.30
C GLU A 3 -7.89 4.79 -17.69
N SER A 4 -7.84 5.41 -18.85
CA SER A 4 -6.60 6.00 -19.33
C SER A 4 -6.12 7.14 -18.43
N LEU A 5 -6.98 7.65 -17.55
CA LEU A 5 -6.59 8.71 -16.62
C LEU A 5 -6.03 8.19 -15.30
N LEU A 6 -6.10 6.89 -15.08
CA LEU A 6 -5.53 6.27 -13.87
C LEU A 6 -4.07 5.92 -14.11
N THR A 7 -3.21 6.37 -13.22
CA THR A 7 -1.79 6.05 -13.28
C THR A 7 -1.31 5.60 -11.91
N ILE A 8 -0.29 4.75 -11.90
CA ILE A 8 0.37 4.29 -10.68
C ILE A 8 1.81 4.78 -10.74
N GLU A 9 2.26 5.40 -9.68
CA GLU A 9 3.65 5.88 -9.64
C GLU A 9 4.19 5.86 -8.22
N SER A 10 5.50 5.87 -8.09
CA SER A 10 6.16 6.04 -6.79
C SER A 10 6.22 7.53 -6.50
N LEU A 11 5.74 7.92 -5.33
CA LEU A 11 5.74 9.32 -4.95
C LEU A 11 7.15 9.72 -4.56
N ARG A 12 7.66 10.80 -5.14
CA ARG A 12 9.02 11.26 -4.90
C ARG A 12 9.08 12.54 -4.07
N GLU A 13 8.02 13.31 -4.07
CA GLU A 13 7.94 14.51 -3.26
C GLU A 13 6.50 14.73 -2.86
N LEU A 14 6.30 15.50 -1.80
CA LEU A 14 4.97 15.68 -1.23
C LEU A 14 4.53 17.14 -1.40
N THR A 15 3.62 17.35 -2.34
CA THR A 15 3.02 18.67 -2.49
C THR A 15 1.90 18.83 -1.48
N ASP A 16 1.44 20.08 -1.28
CA ASP A 16 0.34 20.32 -0.36
C ASP A 16 -0.93 19.57 -0.79
N ALA A 17 -1.21 19.56 -2.09
CA ALA A 17 -2.40 18.88 -2.59
C ALA A 17 -2.31 17.38 -2.34
N ASP A 18 -1.14 16.80 -2.57
CA ASP A 18 -0.95 15.37 -2.32
C ASP A 18 -1.03 15.05 -0.84
N ALA A 19 -0.51 15.94 0.01
CA ALA A 19 -0.59 15.75 1.45
C ALA A 19 -2.04 15.72 1.92
N GLU A 20 -2.89 16.61 1.38
CA GLU A 20 -4.29 16.62 1.74
C GLU A 20 -5.00 15.34 1.29
N ALA A 21 -4.68 14.88 0.09
CA ALA A 21 -5.29 13.65 -0.41
C ALA A 21 -4.91 12.46 0.43
N ILE A 22 -3.63 12.35 0.79
CA ILE A 22 -3.16 11.24 1.62
C ILE A 22 -3.78 11.31 3.01
N ALA A 23 -3.90 12.52 3.58
CA ALA A 23 -4.52 12.67 4.89
C ALA A 23 -5.96 12.16 4.88
N SER A 24 -6.69 12.46 3.81
CA SER A 24 -8.07 11.98 3.66
C SER A 24 -8.13 10.47 3.56
N LEU A 25 -7.17 9.86 2.87
CA LEU A 25 -7.13 8.41 2.73
C LEU A 25 -6.82 7.72 4.05
N LEU A 26 -5.91 8.28 4.85
CA LEU A 26 -5.53 7.65 6.11
C LEU A 26 -6.71 7.59 7.08
N VAL A 27 -7.58 8.57 7.08
CA VAL A 27 -8.78 8.54 7.92
C VAL A 27 -9.65 7.36 7.53
N GLN A 28 -9.72 7.05 6.23
CA GLN A 28 -10.51 5.92 5.75
C GLN A 28 -9.85 4.58 6.06
N LEU A 29 -8.52 4.57 6.17
CA LEU A 29 -7.80 3.35 6.44
C LEU A 29 -8.02 2.87 7.87
N SER A 30 -7.98 3.78 8.83
CA SER A 30 -8.11 3.42 10.24
C SER A 30 -8.54 4.64 11.03
N ALA A 31 -9.45 4.43 11.99
CA ALA A 31 -9.92 5.51 12.83
C ALA A 31 -8.79 6.09 13.68
N SER A 32 -7.74 5.29 13.96
CA SER A 32 -6.63 5.75 14.79
C SER A 32 -5.48 6.30 13.97
N ALA A 33 -5.53 6.21 12.64
CA ALA A 33 -4.47 6.71 11.80
C ALA A 33 -4.58 8.23 11.71
N ALA A 34 -3.45 8.90 11.91
CA ALA A 34 -3.40 10.35 11.82
C ALA A 34 -2.29 10.73 10.84
N PHE A 35 -2.60 11.68 9.97
CA PHE A 35 -1.62 12.15 9.01
C PHE A 35 -0.54 12.94 9.72
N ASP A 36 0.70 12.67 9.36
CA ASP A 36 1.86 13.40 9.87
C ASP A 36 2.75 13.68 8.68
N ARG A 37 2.91 14.94 8.35
CA ARG A 37 3.65 15.33 7.14
C ARG A 37 5.10 14.88 7.22
N ALA A 38 5.75 15.10 8.36
CA ALA A 38 7.16 14.73 8.50
C ALA A 38 7.35 13.22 8.37
N ARG A 39 6.42 12.44 8.95
CA ARG A 39 6.49 10.99 8.83
C ARG A 39 6.29 10.55 7.38
N THR A 40 5.35 11.17 6.69
CA THR A 40 5.09 10.83 5.29
C THR A 40 6.30 11.17 4.42
N GLU A 41 6.92 12.31 4.66
CA GLU A 41 8.12 12.70 3.92
C GLU A 41 9.26 11.71 4.21
N ALA A 42 9.36 11.22 5.44
CA ALA A 42 10.38 10.25 5.79
C ALA A 42 10.16 8.94 5.04
N VAL A 43 8.92 8.50 4.89
CA VAL A 43 8.61 7.29 4.13
C VAL A 43 9.02 7.48 2.67
N ILE A 44 8.69 8.63 2.09
CA ILE A 44 9.03 8.91 0.70
C ILE A 44 10.54 8.90 0.49
N ALA A 45 11.29 9.41 1.44
CA ALA A 45 12.74 9.54 1.32
C ALA A 45 13.52 8.28 1.68
N HIS A 46 12.92 7.36 2.40
CA HIS A 46 13.64 6.19 2.91
C HIS A 46 13.89 5.17 1.80
N GLU A 47 15.14 4.69 1.73
CA GLU A 47 15.50 3.77 0.65
C GLU A 47 14.79 2.42 0.74
N ALA A 48 14.33 2.02 1.92
CA ALA A 48 13.68 0.73 2.10
C ALA A 48 12.18 0.78 1.85
N THR A 49 11.62 1.96 1.63
CA THR A 49 10.18 2.10 1.43
C THR A 49 9.90 2.78 0.09
N GLU A 50 8.76 2.43 -0.46
CA GLU A 50 8.31 3.06 -1.70
C GLU A 50 6.82 3.27 -1.57
N LEU A 51 6.42 4.54 -1.55
CA LEU A 51 5.02 4.90 -1.43
C LEU A 51 4.44 4.97 -2.84
N LEU A 52 3.64 3.97 -3.17
CA LEU A 52 2.97 3.95 -4.46
C LEU A 52 1.64 4.66 -4.33
N VAL A 53 1.31 5.46 -5.32
CA VAL A 53 0.05 6.18 -5.35
C VAL A 53 -0.66 5.92 -6.67
N ALA A 54 -1.98 5.87 -6.60
CA ALA A 54 -2.81 5.83 -7.79
C ALA A 54 -3.37 7.23 -7.99
N ARG A 55 -3.20 7.77 -9.19
CA ARG A 55 -3.73 9.09 -9.52
C ARG A 55 -4.83 8.96 -10.56
N ASP A 56 -5.88 9.74 -10.36
CA ASP A 56 -6.95 9.87 -11.33
C ASP A 56 -6.94 11.33 -11.74
N SER A 57 -6.52 11.58 -12.97
CA SER A 57 -6.41 12.95 -13.48
C SER A 57 -5.59 13.83 -12.56
N GLY A 58 -4.51 13.28 -12.03
CA GLY A 58 -3.57 14.00 -11.19
C GLY A 58 -3.86 13.95 -9.70
N ARG A 59 -5.05 13.55 -9.28
CA ARG A 59 -5.41 13.50 -7.87
C ARG A 59 -5.14 12.11 -7.30
N ILE A 60 -4.50 12.04 -6.15
CA ILE A 60 -4.24 10.75 -5.51
C ILE A 60 -5.55 10.18 -4.96
N VAL A 61 -5.88 8.97 -5.41
CA VAL A 61 -7.10 8.28 -4.99
C VAL A 61 -6.82 6.95 -4.31
N GLY A 62 -5.57 6.56 -4.19
CA GLY A 62 -5.22 5.33 -3.50
C GLY A 62 -3.73 5.25 -3.22
N THR A 63 -3.36 4.43 -2.23
CA THR A 63 -1.96 4.23 -1.86
C THR A 63 -1.69 2.77 -1.56
N ALA A 64 -0.41 2.42 -1.65
CA ALA A 64 0.11 1.15 -1.15
C ALA A 64 1.60 1.37 -0.90
N THR A 65 2.09 0.98 0.27
CA THR A 65 3.50 1.14 0.60
C THR A 65 4.21 -0.20 0.50
N LEU A 66 5.29 -0.24 -0.26
CA LEU A 66 6.15 -1.41 -0.32
C LEU A 66 7.34 -1.19 0.60
N VAL A 67 7.53 -2.10 1.55
CA VAL A 67 8.68 -2.07 2.46
C VAL A 67 9.56 -3.25 2.11
N THR A 68 10.83 -2.99 1.84
CA THR A 68 11.79 -4.02 1.48
C THR A 68 12.88 -4.10 2.54
N ALA A 69 13.16 -5.31 3.01
CA ALA A 69 14.17 -5.50 4.03
C ALA A 69 15.01 -6.73 3.73
N PRO A 70 16.33 -6.62 3.94
CA PRO A 70 17.17 -7.81 3.81
C PRO A 70 16.99 -8.70 5.04
N SER A 71 17.06 -10.01 4.81
CA SER A 71 17.07 -10.98 5.88
C SER A 71 18.16 -12.00 5.53
N LEU A 72 18.46 -12.86 6.50
CA LEU A 72 19.52 -13.85 6.26
C LEU A 72 19.18 -14.78 5.10
N THR A 73 17.92 -14.92 4.79
CA THR A 73 17.47 -15.85 3.74
C THR A 73 17.10 -15.15 2.44
N GLY A 74 17.27 -13.84 2.36
CA GLY A 74 17.00 -13.09 1.13
C GLY A 74 16.23 -11.82 1.39
N LEU A 75 16.03 -11.05 0.33
CA LEU A 75 15.23 -9.83 0.43
C LEU A 75 13.77 -10.19 0.59
N ARG A 76 13.11 -9.53 1.52
CA ARG A 76 11.69 -9.75 1.77
C ARG A 76 10.95 -8.43 1.71
N GLY A 77 9.72 -8.47 1.25
CA GLY A 77 8.89 -7.29 1.16
C GLY A 77 7.61 -7.44 1.93
N HIS A 78 7.06 -6.30 2.36
CA HIS A 78 5.75 -6.21 2.99
C HIS A 78 4.97 -5.09 2.33
N VAL A 79 3.67 -5.31 2.17
CA VAL A 79 2.79 -4.25 1.69
C VAL A 79 2.05 -3.70 2.89
N GLU A 80 2.11 -2.38 3.05
CA GLU A 80 1.47 -1.71 4.17
C GLU A 80 0.53 -0.62 3.66
N ASP A 81 -0.46 -0.30 4.48
CA ASP A 81 -1.30 0.88 4.30
C ASP A 81 -1.94 0.97 2.91
N VAL A 82 -2.57 -0.13 2.50
CA VAL A 82 -3.30 -0.15 1.24
C VAL A 82 -4.68 0.47 1.48
N VAL A 83 -4.97 1.55 0.78
CA VAL A 83 -6.28 2.20 0.91
C VAL A 83 -6.65 2.84 -0.42
N VAL A 84 -7.94 2.75 -0.76
CA VAL A 84 -8.52 3.40 -1.94
C VAL A 84 -9.68 4.26 -1.45
N ASP A 85 -9.75 5.49 -1.98
CA ASP A 85 -10.82 6.41 -1.64
C ASP A 85 -12.18 5.72 -1.85
N GLU A 86 -13.04 5.81 -0.83
CA GLU A 86 -14.37 5.18 -0.89
C GLU A 86 -15.15 5.60 -2.13
N ALA A 87 -15.01 6.85 -2.52
CA ALA A 87 -15.74 7.38 -3.68
C ALA A 87 -15.25 6.77 -4.99
N GLU A 88 -14.09 6.14 -4.98
CA GLU A 88 -13.49 5.60 -6.19
C GLU A 88 -13.47 4.07 -6.22
N ARG A 89 -14.12 3.42 -5.26
CA ARG A 89 -14.13 1.97 -5.21
C ARG A 89 -14.92 1.40 -6.38
N GLY A 90 -14.61 0.15 -6.72
CA GLY A 90 -15.28 -0.51 -7.83
C GLY A 90 -14.65 -0.24 -9.18
N ARG A 91 -13.52 0.46 -9.21
CA ARG A 91 -12.83 0.79 -10.44
C ARG A 91 -11.54 -0.01 -10.65
N GLY A 92 -11.25 -0.95 -9.76
CA GLY A 92 -10.05 -1.79 -9.88
C GLY A 92 -8.77 -1.11 -9.45
N ILE A 93 -8.85 -0.02 -8.68
CA ILE A 93 -7.66 0.73 -8.29
C ILE A 93 -6.76 -0.08 -7.37
N ALA A 94 -7.35 -0.77 -6.38
CA ALA A 94 -6.56 -1.60 -5.48
C ALA A 94 -5.87 -2.72 -6.24
N ARG A 95 -6.54 -3.29 -7.24
CA ARG A 95 -5.95 -4.32 -8.06
C ARG A 95 -4.75 -3.79 -8.85
N LEU A 96 -4.87 -2.58 -9.38
CA LEU A 96 -3.76 -1.96 -10.09
C LEU A 96 -2.58 -1.70 -9.17
N LEU A 97 -2.85 -1.19 -7.96
CA LEU A 97 -1.79 -0.94 -6.98
C LEU A 97 -1.07 -2.23 -6.60
N LEU A 98 -1.83 -3.26 -6.24
CA LEU A 98 -1.23 -4.53 -5.83
C LEU A 98 -0.52 -5.22 -6.99
N GLY A 99 -1.07 -5.12 -8.19
CA GLY A 99 -0.40 -5.66 -9.36
C GLY A 99 0.94 -4.99 -9.61
N HIS A 100 1.00 -3.67 -9.39
CA HIS A 100 2.25 -2.95 -9.54
C HIS A 100 3.28 -3.38 -8.49
N VAL A 101 2.81 -3.59 -7.25
CA VAL A 101 3.70 -4.03 -6.17
C VAL A 101 4.27 -5.42 -6.47
N THR A 102 3.44 -6.34 -6.97
CA THR A 102 3.94 -7.68 -7.29
C THR A 102 4.95 -7.63 -8.43
N GLN A 103 4.75 -6.74 -9.39
CA GLN A 103 5.70 -6.56 -10.48
C GLN A 103 7.04 -6.05 -9.95
N LEU A 104 7.01 -5.07 -9.05
CA LEU A 104 8.23 -4.57 -8.43
C LEU A 104 8.94 -5.66 -7.66
N ALA A 105 8.19 -6.50 -6.96
CA ALA A 105 8.77 -7.60 -6.19
C ALA A 105 9.55 -8.55 -7.11
N GLN A 106 8.98 -8.85 -8.28
CA GLN A 106 9.65 -9.70 -9.25
C GLN A 106 10.91 -9.03 -9.79
N GLU A 107 10.80 -7.77 -10.15
CA GLU A 107 11.93 -7.05 -10.74
C GLU A 107 13.09 -6.92 -9.76
N ARG A 108 12.78 -6.79 -8.48
CA ARG A 108 13.82 -6.61 -7.46
C ARG A 108 14.33 -7.92 -6.88
N GLY A 109 13.75 -9.03 -7.32
CA GLY A 109 14.19 -10.33 -6.84
C GLY A 109 13.84 -10.59 -5.39
N LEU A 110 12.70 -10.08 -4.91
CA LEU A 110 12.27 -10.35 -3.56
C LEU A 110 11.96 -11.83 -3.40
N ARG A 111 12.40 -12.41 -2.31
CA ARG A 111 12.12 -13.80 -2.03
C ARG A 111 10.63 -14.02 -1.73
N THR A 112 10.05 -13.11 -0.97
CA THR A 112 8.63 -13.15 -0.66
C THR A 112 8.10 -11.73 -0.54
N LEU A 113 6.79 -11.59 -0.72
CA LEU A 113 6.07 -10.35 -0.52
C LEU A 113 4.81 -10.70 0.26
N ASP A 114 4.68 -10.18 1.46
CA ASP A 114 3.57 -10.49 2.34
C ASP A 114 2.70 -9.27 2.60
N LEU A 115 1.43 -9.52 2.87
CA LEU A 115 0.54 -8.51 3.39
C LEU A 115 -0.41 -9.22 4.37
N THR A 116 -1.01 -8.44 5.25
CA THR A 116 -1.98 -8.99 6.19
C THR A 116 -3.35 -8.40 5.91
N SER A 117 -4.37 -9.21 6.16
CA SER A 117 -5.75 -8.79 5.99
C SER A 117 -6.58 -9.51 7.02
N ARG A 118 -7.59 -8.83 7.55
CA ARG A 118 -8.47 -9.44 8.53
C ARG A 118 -9.27 -10.55 7.87
N PRO A 119 -9.50 -11.68 8.58
CA PRO A 119 -10.28 -12.78 8.01
C PRO A 119 -11.68 -12.38 7.56
N SER A 120 -12.26 -11.35 8.17
CA SER A 120 -13.60 -10.90 7.82
C SER A 120 -13.66 -10.15 6.49
N ARG A 121 -12.52 -9.82 5.90
CA ARG A 121 -12.47 -9.06 4.66
C ARG A 121 -12.33 -9.99 3.46
N GLU A 122 -13.37 -10.77 3.21
CA GLU A 122 -13.34 -11.77 2.14
C GLU A 122 -13.10 -11.17 0.75
N SER A 123 -13.73 -10.04 0.46
CA SER A 123 -13.56 -9.43 -0.86
C SER A 123 -12.12 -8.96 -1.06
N ALA A 124 -11.50 -8.43 0.00
CA ALA A 124 -10.11 -8.00 -0.08
C ALA A 124 -9.19 -9.20 -0.27
N LEU A 125 -9.48 -10.32 0.41
CA LEU A 125 -8.68 -11.53 0.24
C LEU A 125 -8.80 -12.07 -1.18
N ARG A 126 -10.01 -12.08 -1.74
CA ARG A 126 -10.19 -12.55 -3.11
C ARG A 126 -9.44 -11.67 -4.09
N LEU A 127 -9.44 -10.35 -3.84
CA LEU A 127 -8.70 -9.42 -4.68
C LEU A 127 -7.21 -9.75 -4.65
N CYS A 128 -6.66 -9.93 -3.45
CA CYS A 128 -5.25 -10.26 -3.30
C CYS A 128 -4.91 -11.56 -4.02
N GLU A 129 -5.77 -12.57 -3.88
CA GLU A 129 -5.53 -13.85 -4.55
C GLU A 129 -5.56 -13.69 -6.05
N SER A 130 -6.39 -12.78 -6.56
CA SER A 130 -6.50 -12.58 -8.01
C SER A 130 -5.23 -11.97 -8.62
N VAL A 131 -4.39 -11.32 -7.81
CA VAL A 131 -3.12 -10.78 -8.30
C VAL A 131 -1.93 -11.64 -7.90
N GLY A 132 -2.16 -12.83 -7.33
CA GLY A 132 -1.09 -13.78 -7.10
C GLY A 132 -0.72 -14.06 -5.67
N PHE A 133 -1.31 -13.36 -4.72
CA PHE A 133 -1.07 -13.67 -3.31
C PHE A 133 -1.78 -14.95 -2.93
N ARG A 134 -1.21 -15.67 -1.97
CA ARG A 134 -1.80 -16.91 -1.47
C ARG A 134 -1.91 -16.84 0.02
N ARG A 135 -3.02 -17.37 0.55
CA ARG A 135 -3.20 -17.45 2.00
C ARG A 135 -2.15 -18.40 2.56
N ARG A 136 -1.63 -18.04 3.72
CA ARG A 136 -0.65 -18.84 4.40
C ARG A 136 -1.24 -19.39 5.68
N GLU A 137 -0.85 -20.63 5.99
CA GLU A 137 -1.27 -21.25 7.24
C GLU A 137 -0.22 -20.91 8.28
N THR A 138 -0.37 -19.73 8.85
CA THR A 138 0.60 -19.20 9.81
C THR A 138 -0.12 -18.24 10.73
N ASN A 139 0.53 -17.86 11.81
CA ASN A 139 -0.02 -16.90 12.75
C ASN A 139 0.79 -15.61 12.70
N VAL A 140 0.10 -14.48 12.79
CA VAL A 140 0.74 -13.19 12.92
C VAL A 140 0.62 -12.81 14.39
N LEU A 141 1.78 -12.59 15.03
CA LEU A 141 1.83 -12.22 16.44
C LEU A 141 2.33 -10.79 16.54
N ARG A 142 1.75 -10.04 17.45
CA ARG A 142 2.14 -8.64 17.62
C ARG A 142 2.51 -8.37 19.07
N PHE A 143 3.63 -7.73 19.25
CA PHE A 143 4.00 -7.14 20.53
C PHE A 143 3.94 -5.63 20.36
N SER A 144 3.19 -4.95 21.21
CA SER A 144 3.06 -3.50 21.13
C SER A 144 3.84 -2.89 22.29
N PRO A 145 4.94 -2.20 21.99
CA PRO A 145 5.77 -1.63 23.06
C PRO A 145 5.05 -0.60 23.92
N THR A 146 4.08 0.10 23.35
CA THR A 146 3.29 1.05 24.11
C THR A 146 1.90 0.50 24.31
N ALA A 147 1.36 0.73 25.51
CA ALA A 147 0.01 0.26 25.78
C ALA A 147 -0.96 1.10 24.99
N ASP A 148 -1.88 0.47 24.38
CA ASP A 148 -2.91 1.11 23.73
C ASP A 148 -3.07 0.75 22.42
#